data_eaf7f28c9d421b07384e265b42f6fa70
#
_entry.id   eaf7f28c9d421b07384e265b42f6fa70
#
_cell.length_a   1.000
_cell.length_b   1.000
_cell.length_c   1.000
_cell.angle_alpha   90.00
_cell.angle_beta   90.00
_cell.angle_gamma   90.00
#
_symmetry.space_group_name_H-M   'P 1'
#
loop_
_entity.id
_entity.type
_entity.pdbx_description
1 polymer ?
#
loop_
_entity_poly.entity_id
_entity_poly.type
_entity_poly.pdbx_seq_one_letter_code
_entity_poly.pdbx_strand_id
1 'polypeptide(L)'
;MSNYLNSFQLNGHHALVTGAGRGLGEACALALAEAGAEITLVARSSNQLESVAEKIRDSGGQASVHPADLTKMEEIRKLEELGPFTILVNNAGINRPQSFEDVKENDFDDVLDLNVKSAFFVAQSVARGMIQAGRGGSI
;
A
#
# COMPACT_ATOMS: atom_id res chain seq x y z
N MET A 1 -2.28 16.94 31.40
CA MET A 1 -1.34 15.92 30.88
C MET A 1 -1.64 15.74 29.41
N SER A 2 -0.69 16.02 28.55
CA SER A 2 -0.82 15.68 27.14
C SER A 2 -0.86 14.15 27.02
N ASN A 3 -1.97 13.62 26.50
CA ASN A 3 -2.07 12.19 26.27
C ASN A 3 -1.22 11.88 25.04
N TYR A 4 0.00 11.39 25.26
CA TYR A 4 0.95 11.05 24.16
C TYR A 4 0.31 10.11 23.11
N LEU A 5 -0.65 9.28 23.50
CA LEU A 5 -1.37 8.40 22.58
C LEU A 5 -2.18 9.18 21.53
N ASN A 6 -2.65 10.38 21.84
CA ASN A 6 -3.35 11.22 20.87
C ASN A 6 -2.44 11.69 19.73
N SER A 7 -1.11 11.72 19.96
CA SER A 7 -0.12 12.08 18.94
C SER A 7 0.03 11.00 17.85
N PHE A 8 -0.43 9.79 18.11
CA PHE A 8 -0.39 8.66 17.17
C PHE A 8 -1.72 8.45 16.44
N GLN A 9 -2.72 9.30 16.70
CA GLN A 9 -4.00 9.22 16.00
C GLN A 9 -3.86 9.70 14.54
N LEU A 10 -4.45 8.95 13.63
CA LEU A 10 -4.42 9.20 12.19
C LEU A 10 -5.81 9.58 11.62
N ASN A 11 -6.68 10.15 12.46
CA ASN A 11 -8.00 10.60 12.01
C ASN A 11 -7.87 11.65 10.89
N GLY A 12 -8.62 11.45 9.81
CA GLY A 12 -8.58 12.32 8.63
C GLY A 12 -7.37 12.07 7.70
N HIS A 13 -6.58 11.02 7.97
CA HIS A 13 -5.56 10.52 7.06
C HIS A 13 -6.10 9.38 6.19
N HIS A 14 -5.64 9.34 4.96
CA HIS A 14 -5.95 8.27 4.01
C HIS A 14 -4.64 7.56 3.63
N ALA A 15 -4.58 6.27 3.89
CA ALA A 15 -3.39 5.44 3.66
C ALA A 15 -3.60 4.50 2.48
N LEU A 16 -2.61 4.46 1.59
CA LEU A 16 -2.46 3.43 0.56
C LEU A 16 -1.48 2.37 1.07
N VAL A 17 -1.90 1.11 1.08
CA VAL A 17 -1.04 -0.02 1.46
C VAL A 17 -0.95 -0.99 0.29
N THR A 18 0.25 -1.16 -0.26
CA THR A 18 0.50 -2.13 -1.34
C THR A 18 0.95 -3.48 -0.78
N GLY A 19 0.62 -4.57 -1.48
CA GLY A 19 0.84 -5.91 -0.96
C GLY A 19 0.02 -6.21 0.30
N ALA A 20 -1.16 -5.58 0.42
CA ALA A 20 -1.96 -5.53 1.65
C ALA A 20 -2.74 -6.81 1.97
N GLY A 21 -2.74 -7.80 1.08
CA GLY A 21 -3.60 -8.98 1.21
C GLY A 21 -3.15 -10.00 2.25
N ARG A 22 -1.94 -9.91 2.78
CA ARG A 22 -1.39 -10.83 3.77
C ARG A 22 -0.10 -10.30 4.42
N GLY A 23 0.33 -10.96 5.50
CA GLY A 23 1.64 -10.75 6.12
C GLY A 23 1.86 -9.32 6.62
N LEU A 24 3.02 -8.73 6.31
CA LEU A 24 3.37 -7.39 6.79
C LEU A 24 2.44 -6.30 6.26
N GLY A 25 2.01 -6.38 4.99
CA GLY A 25 1.06 -5.42 4.42
C GLY A 25 -0.29 -5.43 5.12
N GLU A 26 -0.83 -6.60 5.42
CA GLU A 26 -2.04 -6.76 6.24
C GLU A 26 -1.84 -6.16 7.64
N ALA A 27 -0.74 -6.50 8.31
CA ALA A 27 -0.46 -5.98 9.66
C ALA A 27 -0.34 -4.45 9.68
N CYS A 28 0.32 -3.86 8.68
CA CYS A 28 0.40 -2.40 8.54
C CYS A 28 -0.98 -1.78 8.32
N ALA A 29 -1.81 -2.39 7.45
CA ALA A 29 -3.15 -1.88 7.16
C ALA A 29 -4.04 -1.90 8.42
N LEU A 30 -4.02 -2.99 9.18
CA LEU A 30 -4.76 -3.10 10.44
C LEU A 30 -4.30 -2.07 11.47
N ALA A 31 -2.99 -1.91 11.67
CA ALA A 31 -2.45 -0.95 12.64
C ALA A 31 -2.78 0.51 12.27
N LEU A 32 -2.70 0.86 10.99
CA LEU A 32 -3.08 2.21 10.53
C LEU A 32 -4.59 2.47 10.68
N ALA A 33 -5.42 1.45 10.43
CA ALA A 33 -6.86 1.54 10.63
C ALA A 33 -7.22 1.70 12.12
N GLU A 34 -6.57 0.94 13.01
CA GLU A 34 -6.73 1.08 14.47
C GLU A 34 -6.32 2.47 14.96
N ALA A 35 -5.33 3.10 14.31
CA ALA A 35 -4.95 4.48 14.60
C ALA A 35 -5.93 5.52 14.03
N GLY A 36 -6.93 5.12 13.26
CA GLY A 36 -7.99 5.98 12.74
C GLY A 36 -7.86 6.42 11.29
N ALA A 37 -6.89 5.89 10.54
CA ALA A 37 -6.78 6.16 9.11
C ALA A 37 -7.83 5.40 8.28
N GLU A 38 -8.29 6.03 7.20
CA GLU A 38 -8.97 5.33 6.11
C GLU A 38 -7.93 4.56 5.27
N ILE A 39 -8.23 3.32 4.88
CA ILE A 39 -7.27 2.44 4.22
C ILE A 39 -7.72 2.07 2.80
N THR A 40 -6.85 2.26 1.82
CA THR A 40 -6.97 1.65 0.50
C THR A 40 -5.98 0.49 0.40
N LEU A 41 -6.52 -0.71 0.24
CA LEU A 41 -5.79 -1.97 0.17
C LEU A 41 -5.52 -2.35 -1.28
N VAL A 42 -4.26 -2.54 -1.66
CA VAL A 42 -3.85 -2.89 -3.03
C VAL A 42 -3.02 -4.16 -3.05
N ALA A 43 -3.45 -5.14 -3.82
CA ALA A 43 -2.73 -6.36 -4.19
C ALA A 43 -3.43 -7.04 -5.38
N ARG A 44 -2.88 -8.13 -5.89
CA ARG A 44 -3.49 -8.84 -7.02
C ARG A 44 -4.72 -9.67 -6.64
N SER A 45 -4.74 -10.22 -5.42
CA SER A 45 -5.81 -11.12 -4.96
C SER A 45 -6.95 -10.36 -4.30
N SER A 46 -8.07 -10.20 -5.02
CA SER A 46 -9.29 -9.56 -4.49
C SER A 46 -9.80 -10.24 -3.22
N ASN A 47 -9.80 -11.58 -3.18
CA ASN A 47 -10.30 -12.32 -2.01
C ASN A 47 -9.47 -12.08 -0.75
N GLN A 48 -8.12 -11.99 -0.89
CA GLN A 48 -7.25 -11.69 0.24
C GLN A 48 -7.47 -10.26 0.73
N LEU A 49 -7.60 -9.31 -0.19
CA LEU A 49 -7.86 -7.91 0.16
C LEU A 49 -9.20 -7.75 0.87
N GLU A 50 -10.26 -8.41 0.39
CA GLU A 50 -11.59 -8.34 1.00
C GLU A 50 -11.57 -8.92 2.42
N SER A 51 -10.88 -10.03 2.65
CA SER A 51 -10.71 -10.60 4.00
C SER A 51 -10.05 -9.61 4.98
N VAL A 52 -9.06 -8.84 4.51
CA VAL A 52 -8.42 -7.78 5.33
C VAL A 52 -9.38 -6.60 5.53
N ALA A 53 -10.09 -6.19 4.48
CA ALA A 53 -11.05 -5.10 4.57
C ALA A 53 -12.21 -5.41 5.55
N GLU A 54 -12.69 -6.65 5.56
CA GLU A 54 -13.70 -7.11 6.54
C GLU A 54 -13.19 -6.97 7.97
N LYS A 55 -11.96 -7.41 8.27
CA LYS A 55 -11.36 -7.25 9.60
C LYS A 55 -11.29 -5.78 10.04
N ILE A 56 -10.92 -4.88 9.13
CA ILE A 56 -10.87 -3.44 9.41
C ILE A 56 -12.26 -2.90 9.69
N ARG A 57 -13.27 -3.25 8.87
CA ARG A 57 -14.65 -2.78 9.01
C ARG A 57 -15.31 -3.32 10.29
N ASP A 58 -15.07 -4.59 10.63
CA ASP A 58 -15.57 -5.22 11.86
C ASP A 58 -15.02 -4.55 13.12
N SER A 59 -13.81 -3.98 13.04
CA SER A 59 -13.21 -3.19 14.11
C SER A 59 -13.65 -1.71 14.11
N GLY A 60 -14.57 -1.33 13.22
CA GLY A 60 -15.10 0.04 13.11
C GLY A 60 -14.28 0.98 12.23
N GLY A 61 -13.24 0.47 11.54
CA GLY A 61 -12.43 1.24 10.61
C GLY A 61 -13.04 1.34 9.20
N GLN A 62 -12.40 2.08 8.33
CA GLN A 62 -12.81 2.27 6.94
C GLN A 62 -11.75 1.66 6.01
N ALA A 63 -12.17 0.78 5.11
CA ALA A 63 -11.30 0.16 4.13
C ALA A 63 -11.98 0.00 2.78
N SER A 64 -11.24 0.32 1.72
CA SER A 64 -11.56 0.06 0.33
C SER A 64 -10.57 -0.93 -0.28
N VAL A 65 -11.03 -1.71 -1.26
CA VAL A 65 -10.25 -2.75 -1.93
C VAL A 65 -10.03 -2.36 -3.38
N HIS A 66 -8.78 -2.40 -3.83
CA HIS A 66 -8.41 -2.13 -5.21
C HIS A 66 -7.44 -3.20 -5.73
N PRO A 67 -7.96 -4.28 -6.36
CA PRO A 67 -7.11 -5.30 -6.97
C PRO A 67 -6.30 -4.70 -8.12
N ALA A 68 -4.96 -4.84 -8.08
CA ALA A 68 -4.07 -4.32 -9.09
C ALA A 68 -2.79 -5.15 -9.22
N ASP A 69 -2.29 -5.26 -10.44
CA ASP A 69 -0.96 -5.77 -10.75
C ASP A 69 0.02 -4.59 -10.91
N LEU A 70 0.80 -4.33 -9.87
CA LEU A 70 1.71 -3.20 -9.84
C LEU A 70 2.96 -3.35 -10.75
N THR A 71 3.10 -4.45 -11.47
CA THR A 71 4.08 -4.56 -12.57
C THR A 71 3.59 -3.82 -13.83
N LYS A 72 2.31 -3.44 -13.89
CA LYS A 72 1.68 -2.76 -15.01
C LYS A 72 1.50 -1.27 -14.73
N MET A 73 2.16 -0.44 -15.53
CA MET A 73 2.14 1.01 -15.36
C MET A 73 0.75 1.65 -15.45
N GLU A 74 -0.14 1.10 -16.30
CA GLU A 74 -1.51 1.58 -16.39
C GLU A 74 -2.30 1.35 -15.10
N GLU A 75 -2.00 0.28 -14.35
CA GLU A 75 -2.65 0.00 -13.08
C GLU A 75 -2.12 0.91 -11.96
N ILE A 76 -0.82 1.21 -11.97
CA ILE A 76 -0.24 2.19 -11.04
C ILE A 76 -0.87 3.59 -11.25
N ARG A 77 -1.05 4.01 -12.51
CA ARG A 77 -1.65 5.32 -12.80
C ARG A 77 -3.07 5.48 -12.28
N LYS A 78 -3.86 4.40 -12.27
CA LYS A 78 -5.23 4.42 -11.71
C LYS A 78 -5.25 4.69 -10.20
N LEU A 79 -4.15 4.46 -9.48
CA LEU A 79 -4.07 4.75 -8.06
C LEU A 79 -4.21 6.26 -7.75
N GLU A 80 -3.86 7.13 -8.70
CA GLU A 80 -4.03 8.59 -8.54
C GLU A 80 -5.50 8.98 -8.35
N GLU A 81 -6.43 8.23 -8.96
CA GLU A 81 -7.87 8.49 -8.89
C GLU A 81 -8.50 8.08 -7.55
N LEU A 82 -7.79 7.24 -6.78
CA LEU A 82 -8.27 6.74 -5.48
C LEU A 82 -7.92 7.66 -4.32
N GLY A 83 -7.00 8.61 -4.54
CA GLY A 83 -6.52 9.55 -3.55
C GLY A 83 -7.41 10.80 -3.36
N PRO A 84 -6.93 11.84 -2.71
CA PRO A 84 -5.53 12.01 -2.29
C PRO A 84 -5.17 11.17 -1.05
N PHE A 85 -4.00 10.56 -1.10
CA PHE A 85 -3.43 9.85 0.05
C PHE A 85 -2.50 10.78 0.86
N THR A 86 -2.39 10.54 2.16
CA THR A 86 -1.42 11.20 3.03
C THR A 86 -0.41 10.24 3.62
N ILE A 87 -0.65 8.93 3.45
CA ILE A 87 0.24 7.87 3.90
C ILE A 87 0.38 6.84 2.77
N LEU A 88 1.61 6.42 2.49
CA LEU A 88 1.90 5.29 1.62
C LEU A 88 2.74 4.26 2.37
N VAL A 89 2.27 3.01 2.38
CA VAL A 89 3.07 1.84 2.76
C VAL A 89 3.41 1.06 1.49
N ASN A 90 4.62 1.26 1.00
CA ASN A 90 5.15 0.63 -0.20
C ASN A 90 5.73 -0.75 0.15
N ASN A 91 4.83 -1.74 0.34
CA ASN A 91 5.17 -3.06 0.85
C ASN A 91 5.09 -4.18 -0.21
N ALA A 92 4.48 -3.94 -1.37
CA ALA A 92 4.42 -4.95 -2.42
C ALA A 92 5.82 -5.39 -2.84
N GLY A 93 6.05 -6.69 -2.87
CA GLY A 93 7.33 -7.27 -3.26
C GLY A 93 7.26 -8.77 -3.40
N ILE A 94 8.24 -9.32 -4.10
CA ILE A 94 8.46 -10.76 -4.27
C ILE A 94 9.92 -11.10 -4.02
N ASN A 95 10.16 -12.36 -3.69
CA ASN A 95 11.48 -12.96 -3.68
C ASN A 95 11.45 -14.25 -4.52
N ARG A 96 12.54 -14.50 -5.27
CA ARG A 96 12.77 -15.73 -6.03
C ARG A 96 14.13 -16.30 -5.64
N PRO A 97 14.23 -16.98 -4.48
CA PRO A 97 15.51 -17.48 -3.99
C PRO A 97 16.07 -18.56 -4.93
N GLN A 98 17.28 -18.33 -5.42
CA GLN A 98 18.02 -19.20 -6.35
C GLN A 98 19.52 -19.07 -6.05
N SER A 99 20.32 -20.09 -6.43
CA SER A 99 21.78 -19.94 -6.49
C SER A 99 22.15 -18.86 -7.50
N PHE A 100 23.19 -18.10 -7.21
CA PHE A 100 23.59 -16.96 -8.06
C PHE A 100 23.79 -17.36 -9.53
N GLU A 101 24.41 -18.51 -9.79
CA GLU A 101 24.70 -19.06 -11.11
C GLU A 101 23.46 -19.54 -11.87
N ASP A 102 22.33 -19.76 -11.18
CA ASP A 102 21.09 -20.29 -11.77
C ASP A 102 20.03 -19.22 -12.04
N VAL A 103 20.29 -17.97 -11.63
CA VAL A 103 19.33 -16.87 -11.80
C VAL A 103 19.04 -16.63 -13.28
N LYS A 104 17.78 -16.74 -13.65
CA LYS A 104 17.31 -16.45 -15.00
C LYS A 104 16.95 -14.96 -15.15
N GLU A 105 17.16 -14.41 -16.34
CA GLU A 105 16.87 -13.02 -16.66
C GLU A 105 15.43 -12.64 -16.29
N ASN A 106 14.44 -13.47 -16.63
CA ASN A 106 13.03 -13.21 -16.31
C ASN A 106 12.77 -13.16 -14.79
N ASP A 107 13.43 -14.01 -14.00
CA ASP A 107 13.26 -14.00 -12.54
C ASP A 107 13.88 -12.75 -11.93
N PHE A 108 15.01 -12.31 -12.47
CA PHE A 108 15.67 -11.06 -12.09
C PHE A 108 14.79 -9.85 -12.41
N ASP A 109 14.27 -9.78 -13.64
CA ASP A 109 13.39 -8.70 -14.09
C ASP A 109 12.09 -8.64 -13.27
N ASP A 110 11.45 -9.78 -13.00
CA ASP A 110 10.25 -9.85 -12.17
C ASP A 110 10.49 -9.25 -10.78
N VAL A 111 11.63 -9.58 -10.16
CA VAL A 111 11.99 -9.07 -8.82
C VAL A 111 12.23 -7.56 -8.88
N LEU A 112 12.97 -7.06 -9.87
CA LEU A 112 13.23 -5.63 -10.01
C LEU A 112 11.98 -4.84 -10.39
N ASP A 113 11.16 -5.36 -11.29
CA ASP A 113 9.94 -4.69 -11.71
C ASP A 113 8.97 -4.50 -10.56
N LEU A 114 8.79 -5.50 -9.69
CA LEU A 114 7.89 -5.35 -8.55
C LEU A 114 8.54 -4.64 -7.36
N ASN A 115 9.78 -4.99 -6.97
CA ASN A 115 10.37 -4.48 -5.74
C ASN A 115 10.95 -3.07 -5.88
N VAL A 116 11.39 -2.68 -7.08
CA VAL A 116 12.06 -1.39 -7.32
C VAL A 116 11.22 -0.48 -8.20
N LYS A 117 10.93 -0.90 -9.42
CA LYS A 117 10.23 -0.07 -10.40
C LYS A 117 8.81 0.29 -9.95
N SER A 118 8.02 -0.71 -9.51
CA SER A 118 6.68 -0.43 -9.03
C SER A 118 6.69 0.46 -7.79
N ALA A 119 7.58 0.19 -6.83
CA ALA A 119 7.70 1.00 -5.62
C ALA A 119 8.00 2.47 -5.94
N PHE A 120 8.91 2.73 -6.91
CA PHE A 120 9.21 4.08 -7.36
C PHE A 120 7.99 4.78 -7.96
N PHE A 121 7.29 4.13 -8.90
CA PHE A 121 6.19 4.76 -9.61
C PHE A 121 4.91 4.88 -8.75
N VAL A 122 4.68 3.96 -7.82
CA VAL A 122 3.61 4.11 -6.81
C VAL A 122 3.90 5.32 -5.91
N ALA A 123 5.14 5.45 -5.41
CA ALA A 123 5.53 6.61 -4.63
C ALA A 123 5.38 7.93 -5.41
N GLN A 124 5.77 7.94 -6.69
CA GLN A 124 5.61 9.12 -7.55
C GLN A 124 4.14 9.49 -7.74
N SER A 125 3.26 8.49 -7.98
CA SER A 125 1.82 8.67 -8.15
C SER A 125 1.19 9.29 -6.90
N VAL A 126 1.49 8.72 -5.71
CA VAL A 126 1.00 9.23 -4.43
C VAL A 126 1.53 10.64 -4.14
N ALA A 127 2.83 10.88 -4.36
CA ALA A 127 3.44 12.20 -4.15
C ALA A 127 2.81 13.29 -5.04
N ARG A 128 2.48 12.96 -6.30
CA ARG A 128 1.75 13.90 -7.18
C ARG A 128 0.38 14.26 -6.61
N GLY A 129 -0.37 13.29 -6.11
CA GLY A 129 -1.65 13.54 -5.44
C GLY A 129 -1.51 14.42 -4.20
N MET A 130 -0.48 14.20 -3.37
CA MET A 130 -0.17 15.05 -2.23
C MET A 130 0.12 16.50 -2.64
N ILE A 131 0.94 16.69 -3.67
CA ILE A 131 1.30 18.02 -4.21
C ILE A 131 0.06 18.73 -4.76
N GLN A 132 -0.75 18.05 -5.57
CA GLN A 132 -1.97 18.62 -6.16
C GLN A 132 -3.00 19.01 -5.09
N ALA A 133 -3.12 18.22 -4.03
CA ALA A 133 -4.02 18.49 -2.90
C ALA A 133 -3.47 19.56 -1.93
N GLY A 134 -2.22 20.01 -2.10
CA GLY A 134 -1.56 20.93 -1.16
C GLY A 134 -1.38 20.33 0.24
N ARG A 135 -1.31 19.01 0.36
CA ARG A 135 -1.15 18.28 1.63
C ARG A 135 0.17 17.53 1.64
N GLY A 136 0.88 17.62 2.75
CA GLY A 136 2.02 16.76 3.02
C GLY A 136 1.60 15.35 3.43
N GLY A 137 2.59 14.46 3.57
CA GLY A 137 2.35 13.08 4.00
C GLY A 137 3.64 12.33 4.26
N SER A 138 3.51 11.01 4.45
CA SER A 138 4.60 10.07 4.71
C SER A 138 4.61 8.96 3.65
N ILE A 139 5.82 8.60 3.16
CA ILE A 139 6.03 7.50 2.22
C ILE A 139 7.07 6.55 2.78
#